data_63d9c423d045641a2cf37a4ba1fa7bd1
#
_entry.id   63d9c423d045641a2cf37a4ba1fa7bd1
#
_cell.length_a   1.000
_cell.length_b   1.000
_cell.length_c   1.000
_cell.angle_alpha   90.00
_cell.angle_beta   90.00
_cell.angle_gamma   90.00
#
_symmetry.space_group_name_H-M   'P 1'
#
loop_
_entity.id
_entity.type
_entity.pdbx_description
1 polymer ?
#
loop_
_entity_poly.entity_id
_entity_poly.type
_entity_poly.pdbx_seq_one_letter_code
_entity_poly.pdbx_strand_id
1 'polypeptide(L)'
;MQVELRNSAIKTLEKIEKENKIVCAQIRTFLRELSQIKNPFTLPNAKKLNAYKDRWRWRIDNYRIIGIKSKNEQNQDVVIIIIEIDKRSKDYKNLEK
;
A
#
# COMPACT_ATOMS: atom_id res chain seq x y z
N MET A 1 12.38 -2.78 -7.43
CA MET A 1 11.26 -3.55 -7.99
C MET A 1 10.28 -2.60 -8.67
N GLN A 2 9.73 -2.99 -9.79
CA GLN A 2 8.74 -2.17 -10.49
C GLN A 2 7.44 -2.08 -9.69
N VAL A 3 6.91 -0.86 -9.55
CA VAL A 3 5.67 -0.61 -8.81
C VAL A 3 4.57 -0.27 -9.80
N GLU A 4 3.42 -0.93 -9.67
CA GLU A 4 2.27 -0.73 -10.54
C GLU A 4 1.04 -0.45 -9.68
N LEU A 5 0.36 0.66 -9.97
CA LEU A 5 -0.82 1.08 -9.21
C LEU A 5 -2.09 0.68 -9.95
N ARG A 6 -2.99 -0.02 -9.25
CA ARG A 6 -4.31 -0.28 -9.80
C ARG A 6 -5.11 1.02 -9.90
N ASN A 7 -6.08 1.06 -10.80
CA ASN A 7 -6.93 2.23 -10.95
C ASN A 7 -7.60 2.62 -9.63
N SER A 8 -8.01 1.65 -8.84
CA SER A 8 -8.60 1.91 -7.51
C SER A 8 -7.61 2.63 -6.59
N ALA A 9 -6.33 2.28 -6.66
CA ALA A 9 -5.30 2.93 -5.85
C ALA A 9 -5.09 4.37 -6.30
N ILE A 10 -5.08 4.62 -7.60
CA ILE A 10 -4.94 5.96 -8.15
C ILE A 10 -6.11 6.85 -7.68
N LYS A 11 -7.32 6.34 -7.77
CA LYS A 11 -8.51 7.07 -7.31
C LYS A 11 -8.48 7.34 -5.82
N THR A 12 -8.03 6.37 -5.03
CA THR A 12 -7.88 6.54 -3.60
C THR A 12 -6.87 7.62 -3.26
N LEU A 13 -5.73 7.64 -3.96
CA LEU A 13 -4.73 8.69 -3.77
C LEU A 13 -5.27 10.08 -4.08
N GLU A 14 -6.04 10.20 -5.16
CA GLU A 14 -6.66 11.48 -5.52
C GLU A 14 -7.61 11.96 -4.41
N LYS A 15 -8.37 11.05 -3.84
CA LYS A 15 -9.27 11.34 -2.73
C LYS A 15 -8.50 11.76 -1.48
N ILE A 16 -7.44 11.04 -1.14
CA ILE A 16 -6.59 11.36 0.01
C ILE A 16 -5.96 12.73 -0.16
N GLU A 17 -5.53 13.08 -1.37
CA GLU A 17 -4.93 14.38 -1.65
C GLU A 17 -5.89 15.52 -1.31
N LYS A 18 -7.18 15.35 -1.56
CA LYS A 18 -8.18 16.35 -1.23
C LYS A 18 -8.44 16.44 0.27
N GLU A 19 -8.40 15.31 0.96
CA GLU A 19 -8.72 15.23 2.39
C GLU A 19 -7.53 15.50 3.30
N ASN A 20 -6.34 15.04 2.89
CA ASN A 20 -5.13 15.14 3.72
C ASN A 20 -3.89 15.10 2.83
N LYS A 21 -3.42 16.28 2.43
CA LYS A 21 -2.26 16.39 1.53
C LYS A 21 -0.97 15.84 2.12
N ILE A 22 -0.82 15.95 3.45
CA ILE A 22 0.39 15.46 4.13
C ILE A 22 0.47 13.95 4.02
N VAL A 23 -0.61 13.25 4.33
CA VAL A 23 -0.65 11.79 4.25
C VAL A 23 -0.49 11.33 2.81
N CYS A 24 -1.11 12.01 1.86
CA CYS A 24 -0.96 11.67 0.45
C CYS A 24 0.51 11.78 0.02
N ALA A 25 1.20 12.83 0.43
CA ALA A 25 2.62 13.01 0.14
C ALA A 25 3.47 11.89 0.75
N GLN A 26 3.14 11.46 1.98
CA GLN A 26 3.83 10.35 2.64
C GLN A 26 3.65 9.04 1.86
N ILE A 27 2.45 8.78 1.38
CA ILE A 27 2.17 7.57 0.60
C ILE A 27 2.93 7.61 -0.73
N ARG A 28 2.91 8.74 -1.43
CA ARG A 28 3.63 8.89 -2.70
C ARG A 28 5.13 8.70 -2.53
N THR A 29 5.70 9.26 -1.46
CA THR A 29 7.11 9.09 -1.14
C THR A 29 7.43 7.62 -0.87
N PHE A 30 6.59 6.95 -0.10
CA PHE A 30 6.75 5.52 0.19
C PHE A 30 6.72 4.68 -1.08
N LEU A 31 5.78 4.93 -1.98
CA LEU A 31 5.69 4.19 -3.24
C LEU A 31 6.91 4.41 -4.12
N ARG A 32 7.46 5.63 -4.12
CA ARG A 32 8.70 5.93 -4.85
C ARG A 32 9.88 5.17 -4.26
N GLU A 33 9.96 5.10 -2.93
CA GLU A 33 11.01 4.34 -2.25
C GLU A 33 10.90 2.84 -2.56
N LEU A 34 9.67 2.31 -2.62
CA LEU A 34 9.46 0.91 -2.98
C LEU A 34 10.05 0.59 -4.36
N SER A 35 9.91 1.51 -5.32
CA SER A 35 10.41 1.29 -6.67
C SER A 35 11.94 1.20 -6.71
N GLN A 36 12.62 1.72 -5.70
CA GLN A 36 14.07 1.73 -5.62
C GLN A 36 14.63 0.57 -4.79
N ILE A 37 13.78 -0.15 -4.08
CA ILE A 37 14.19 -1.26 -3.22
C ILE A 37 14.10 -2.57 -4.01
N LYS A 38 15.11 -3.40 -3.88
CA LYS A 38 15.19 -4.68 -4.59
C LYS A 38 14.12 -5.66 -4.11
N ASN A 39 13.90 -5.72 -2.80
CA ASN A 39 12.88 -6.61 -2.22
C ASN A 39 12.12 -5.86 -1.11
N PRO A 40 11.02 -5.16 -1.46
CA PRO A 40 10.28 -4.36 -0.49
C PRO A 40 9.55 -5.20 0.57
N PHE A 41 9.39 -6.50 0.33
CA PHE A 41 8.69 -7.37 1.28
C PHE A 41 9.53 -7.72 2.51
N THR A 42 10.82 -7.38 2.50
CA THR A 42 11.71 -7.57 3.64
C THR A 42 11.83 -6.33 4.52
N LEU A 43 11.13 -5.25 4.20
CA LEU A 43 11.14 -4.04 5.02
C LEU A 43 10.57 -4.34 6.41
N PRO A 44 11.11 -3.69 7.48
CA PRO A 44 10.65 -3.97 8.85
C PRO A 44 9.15 -3.77 9.08
N ASN A 45 8.52 -2.85 8.36
CA ASN A 45 7.09 -2.59 8.49
C ASN A 45 6.24 -3.40 7.51
N ALA A 46 6.84 -4.25 6.70
CA ALA A 46 6.12 -5.15 5.81
C ALA A 46 5.57 -6.33 6.62
N LYS A 47 4.29 -6.61 6.45
CA LYS A 47 3.66 -7.74 7.10
C LYS A 47 2.90 -8.57 6.08
N LYS A 48 3.20 -9.87 6.05
CA LYS A 48 2.53 -10.79 5.13
C LYS A 48 1.09 -11.00 5.55
N LEU A 49 0.17 -10.98 4.58
CA LEU A 49 -1.24 -11.27 4.83
C LEU A 49 -1.45 -12.79 4.77
N ASN A 50 -1.85 -13.38 5.91
CA ASN A 50 -1.94 -14.83 6.04
C ASN A 50 -3.00 -15.47 5.13
N ALA A 51 -4.01 -14.72 4.74
CA ALA A 51 -5.07 -15.20 3.85
C ALA A 51 -4.61 -15.34 2.41
N TYR A 52 -3.43 -14.81 2.06
CA TYR A 52 -2.92 -14.79 0.68
C TYR A 52 -1.48 -15.25 0.65
N LYS A 53 -1.07 -15.88 -0.46
CA LYS A 53 0.30 -16.35 -0.65
C LYS A 53 1.24 -15.25 -1.12
N ASP A 54 0.71 -14.22 -1.75
CA ASP A 54 1.47 -13.25 -2.53
C ASP A 54 1.24 -11.81 -2.11
N ARG A 55 0.69 -11.57 -0.92
CA ARG A 55 0.33 -10.23 -0.49
C ARG A 55 0.98 -9.85 0.83
N TRP A 56 1.47 -8.59 0.87
CA TRP A 56 2.03 -7.95 2.04
C TRP A 56 1.35 -6.62 2.24
N ARG A 57 1.44 -6.08 3.46
CA ARG A 57 0.91 -4.76 3.76
C ARG A 57 1.92 -3.89 4.46
N TRP A 58 1.82 -2.61 4.21
CA TRP A 58 2.52 -1.56 4.94
C TRP A 58 1.45 -0.59 5.42
N ARG A 59 1.70 0.04 6.56
CA ARG A 59 0.77 1.03 7.10
C ARG A 59 1.36 2.42 7.03
N ILE A 60 0.53 3.39 6.62
CA ILE A 60 0.85 4.81 6.66
C ILE A 60 -0.39 5.50 7.18
N ASP A 61 -0.29 6.08 8.39
CA ASP A 61 -1.40 6.75 9.05
C ASP A 61 -2.62 5.81 9.15
N ASN A 62 -3.77 6.21 8.66
CA ASN A 62 -4.99 5.40 8.69
C ASN A 62 -5.19 4.54 7.44
N TYR A 63 -4.15 4.38 6.64
CA TYR A 63 -4.26 3.65 5.38
C TYR A 63 -3.37 2.43 5.36
N ARG A 64 -3.87 1.40 4.70
CA ARG A 64 -3.15 0.16 4.44
C ARG A 64 -2.72 0.16 2.98
N ILE A 65 -1.42 0.02 2.76
CA ILE A 65 -0.89 -0.14 1.41
C ILE A 65 -0.67 -1.63 1.21
N ILE A 66 -1.37 -2.22 0.26
CA ILE A 66 -1.26 -3.66 -0.01
C ILE A 66 -0.46 -3.85 -1.28
N GLY A 67 0.61 -4.63 -1.18
CA GLY A 67 1.44 -5.00 -2.31
C GLY A 67 1.21 -6.44 -2.69
N ILE A 68 0.86 -6.67 -3.94
CA ILE A 68 0.68 -8.00 -4.51
C ILE A 68 1.90 -8.33 -5.36
N LYS A 69 2.63 -9.36 -4.98
CA LYS A 69 3.78 -9.82 -5.76
C LYS A 69 3.30 -10.49 -7.04
N SER A 70 3.80 -10.03 -8.18
CA SER A 70 3.33 -10.50 -9.48
C SER A 70 4.47 -10.47 -10.50
N LYS A 71 4.15 -10.81 -11.73
CA LYS A 71 5.05 -10.75 -12.88
C LYS A 71 4.38 -9.96 -13.99
N ASN A 72 5.16 -9.19 -14.75
CA ASN A 72 4.66 -8.51 -15.93
C ASN A 72 4.76 -9.43 -17.15
N GLU A 73 4.43 -8.90 -18.33
CA GLU A 73 4.46 -9.67 -19.58
C GLU A 73 5.86 -10.17 -19.94
N GLN A 74 6.90 -9.45 -19.49
CA GLN A 74 8.29 -9.84 -19.72
C GLN A 74 8.83 -10.75 -18.61
N ASN A 75 7.95 -11.28 -17.76
CA ASN A 75 8.32 -12.16 -16.64
C ASN A 75 9.22 -11.48 -15.59
N GLN A 76 9.14 -10.17 -15.49
CA GLN A 76 9.86 -9.39 -14.49
C GLN A 76 9.02 -9.22 -13.23
N ASP A 77 9.66 -9.19 -12.07
CA ASP A 77 8.96 -9.00 -10.81
C ASP A 77 8.36 -7.61 -10.71
N VAL A 78 7.08 -7.55 -10.34
CA VAL A 78 6.37 -6.29 -10.09
C VAL A 78 5.59 -6.42 -8.80
N VAL A 79 5.36 -5.28 -8.14
CA VAL A 79 4.43 -5.20 -7.01
C VAL A 79 3.25 -4.34 -7.44
N ILE A 80 2.06 -4.94 -7.36
CA ILE A 80 0.81 -4.25 -7.69
C ILE A 80 0.26 -3.66 -6.40
N ILE A 81 -0.08 -2.39 -6.41
CA ILE A 81 -0.47 -1.64 -5.21
C ILE A 81 -1.97 -1.42 -5.16
N ILE A 82 -2.54 -1.74 -4.00
CA ILE A 82 -3.90 -1.41 -3.61
C ILE A 82 -3.81 -0.56 -2.34
N ILE A 83 -4.64 0.47 -2.23
CA ILE A 83 -4.67 1.34 -1.05
C ILE A 83 -6.07 1.30 -0.48
N GLU A 84 -6.18 1.04 0.81
CA GLU A 84 -7.48 1.02 1.49
C GLU A 84 -7.38 1.65 2.88
N ILE A 85 -8.53 2.06 3.39
CA ILE A 85 -8.62 2.58 4.76
C ILE A 85 -8.43 1.41 5.72
N ASP A 86 -7.65 1.62 6.77
CA ASP A 86 -7.45 0.61 7.81
C ASP A 86 -8.72 0.52 8.65
N LYS A 87 -9.52 -0.49 8.37
CA LYS A 87 -10.79 -0.73 9.08
C LYS A 87 -10.59 -0.97 10.56
N ARG A 88 -9.46 -1.53 10.93
CA ARG A 88 -9.14 -1.82 12.31
C ARG A 88 -9.09 -0.54 13.14
N SER A 89 -8.46 0.50 12.61
CA SER A 89 -8.40 1.81 13.25
C SER A 89 -9.79 2.43 13.39
N LYS A 90 -10.60 2.29 12.36
CA LYS A 90 -11.97 2.81 12.33
C LYS A 90 -12.85 2.08 13.34
N ASP A 91 -12.73 0.77 13.42
CA ASP A 91 -13.49 -0.05 14.37
C ASP A 91 -13.13 0.32 15.81
N TYR A 92 -11.86 0.55 16.08
CA TYR A 92 -11.39 0.97 17.37
C TYR A 92 -12.01 2.29 17.81
N LYS A 93 -12.09 3.25 16.91
CA LYS A 93 -12.73 4.53 17.19
C LYS A 93 -14.21 4.37 17.53
N ASN A 94 -14.88 3.47 16.86
CA ASN A 94 -16.29 3.19 17.12
C ASN A 94 -16.49 2.56 18.49
N LEU A 95 -15.56 1.74 18.95
CA LEU A 95 -15.64 1.10 20.25
C LEU A 95 -15.45 2.08 21.40
N GLU A 96 -14.77 3.19 21.18
CA GLU A 96 -14.55 4.22 22.20
C GLU A 96 -15.79 5.06 22.45
N LYS A 97 -16.76 5.01 21.59
CA LYS A 97 -18.00 5.75 21.75
C LYS A 97 -19.00 4.97 22.59
#